data_5c32bdd8fde798fe2a8250698f5c8e2f
#
_entry.id   5c32bdd8fde798fe2a8250698f5c8e2f
#
_cell.length_a   1.000
_cell.length_b   1.000
_cell.length_c   1.000
_cell.angle_alpha   90.00
_cell.angle_beta   90.00
_cell.angle_gamma   90.00
#
_symmetry.space_group_name_H-M   'P 1'
#
loop_
_entity.id
_entity.type
_entity.pdbx_description
1 polymer ?
#
loop_
_entity_poly.entity_id
_entity_poly.type
_entity_poly.pdbx_seq_one_letter_code
_entity_poly.pdbx_strand_id
1 'polypeptide(L)'
;MIVNIIEPKKGILLDPACGSGGMFVQTGDFVSANGTNANTAMTFYGQEKVDYNAKLCLMNMAVHGLNGNIRSGDDANTFYNDAHNLVGQCDYVMANPPFNVDLVNAENAQNAGRLSLGLPGINKDKVFSNANYLWINYFYSYLKENGRAGFVMAASATDS
;
A
#
# COMPACT_ATOMS: atom_id res chain seq x y z
N MET A 1 11.14 7.55 8.73
CA MET A 1 10.49 8.89 8.77
C MET A 1 8.96 8.76 8.73
N ILE A 2 8.32 8.12 7.75
CA ILE A 2 6.84 7.96 7.67
C ILE A 2 6.28 7.35 8.95
N VAL A 3 6.84 6.24 9.42
CA VAL A 3 6.39 5.53 10.63
C VAL A 3 6.37 6.43 11.87
N ASN A 4 7.38 7.32 12.02
CA ASN A 4 7.45 8.26 13.16
C ASN A 4 6.39 9.39 13.09
N ILE A 5 5.83 9.66 11.90
CA ILE A 5 4.75 10.63 11.72
C ILE A 5 3.40 9.98 11.96
N ILE A 6 3.23 8.76 11.48
CA ILE A 6 1.98 8.00 11.60
C ILE A 6 1.79 7.41 12.99
N GLU A 7 2.88 7.06 13.67
CA GLU A 7 2.89 6.48 15.03
C GLU A 7 1.95 5.28 15.17
N PRO A 8 2.17 4.20 14.41
CA PRO A 8 1.31 3.03 14.47
C PRO A 8 1.44 2.34 15.84
N LYS A 9 0.30 2.01 16.45
CA LYS A 9 0.28 1.38 17.78
C LYS A 9 -0.32 -0.01 17.77
N LYS A 10 -1.45 -0.19 17.08
CA LYS A 10 -2.22 -1.44 17.05
C LYS A 10 -3.18 -1.45 15.87
N GLY A 11 -3.35 -2.59 15.25
CA GLY A 11 -4.37 -2.81 14.21
C GLY A 11 -3.82 -3.34 12.89
N ILE A 12 -4.56 -3.14 11.83
CA ILE A 12 -4.23 -3.60 10.48
C ILE A 12 -3.41 -2.53 9.77
N LEU A 13 -2.22 -2.94 9.28
CA LEU A 13 -1.38 -2.15 8.40
C LEU A 13 -1.32 -2.82 7.03
N LEU A 14 -1.65 -2.05 6.00
CA LEU A 14 -1.50 -2.45 4.61
C LEU A 14 -0.41 -1.62 3.92
N ASP A 15 0.47 -2.31 3.20
CA ASP A 15 1.31 -1.73 2.15
C ASP A 15 0.90 -2.35 0.80
N PRO A 16 0.15 -1.60 -0.03
CA PRO A 16 -0.36 -2.11 -1.30
C PRO A 16 0.68 -2.13 -2.43
N ALA A 17 1.93 -1.76 -2.15
CA ALA A 17 3.08 -1.83 -3.07
C ALA A 17 4.35 -2.14 -2.26
N CYS A 18 4.31 -3.25 -1.50
CA CYS A 18 5.22 -3.46 -0.38
C CYS A 18 6.69 -3.69 -0.76
N GLY A 19 6.98 -4.00 -2.03
CA GLY A 19 8.35 -4.23 -2.48
C GLY A 19 9.07 -5.26 -1.60
N SER A 20 10.20 -4.88 -1.02
CA SER A 20 10.98 -5.73 -0.09
C SER A 20 10.53 -5.64 1.38
N GLY A 21 9.40 -5.00 1.68
CA GLY A 21 8.81 -4.95 3.02
C GLY A 21 9.42 -3.95 4.00
N GLY A 22 10.12 -2.94 3.50
CA GLY A 22 10.77 -1.94 4.35
C GLY A 22 9.82 -1.19 5.29
N MET A 23 8.56 -0.94 4.88
CA MET A 23 7.57 -0.30 5.75
C MET A 23 7.17 -1.21 6.92
N PHE A 24 7.07 -2.51 6.70
CA PHE A 24 6.75 -3.49 7.75
C PHE A 24 7.85 -3.56 8.79
N VAL A 25 9.10 -3.66 8.34
CA VAL A 25 10.26 -3.72 9.23
C VAL A 25 10.34 -2.46 10.09
N GLN A 26 10.29 -1.27 9.47
CA GLN A 26 10.33 -0.02 10.22
C GLN A 26 9.16 0.11 11.21
N THR A 27 7.98 -0.39 10.85
CA THR A 27 6.82 -0.39 11.76
C THR A 27 7.02 -1.37 12.91
N GLY A 28 7.53 -2.57 12.63
CA GLY A 28 7.87 -3.57 13.65
C GLY A 28 8.87 -3.04 14.67
N ASP A 29 9.94 -2.41 14.18
CA ASP A 29 10.97 -1.79 15.02
C ASP A 29 10.38 -0.66 15.88
N PHE A 30 9.55 0.21 15.29
CA PHE A 30 8.89 1.31 15.99
C PHE A 30 7.98 0.80 17.12
N VAL A 31 7.13 -0.16 16.84
CA VAL A 31 6.20 -0.75 17.83
C VAL A 31 6.96 -1.44 18.94
N SER A 32 8.03 -2.18 18.59
CA SER A 32 8.88 -2.89 19.55
C SER A 32 9.66 -1.93 20.44
N ALA A 33 10.19 -0.84 19.87
CA ALA A 33 10.88 0.20 20.63
C ALA A 33 9.96 0.91 21.65
N ASN A 34 8.64 0.90 21.42
CA ASN A 34 7.62 1.41 22.36
C ASN A 34 7.13 0.34 23.35
N GLY A 35 7.85 -0.78 23.50
CA GLY A 35 7.60 -1.80 24.52
C GLY A 35 6.47 -2.77 24.20
N THR A 36 6.04 -2.86 22.92
CA THR A 36 4.94 -3.75 22.51
C THR A 36 5.44 -4.77 21.48
N ASN A 37 5.03 -6.02 21.60
CA ASN A 37 5.34 -7.03 20.59
C ASN A 37 4.58 -6.73 19.29
N ALA A 38 5.32 -6.49 18.20
CA ALA A 38 4.76 -6.09 16.92
C ALA A 38 3.77 -7.13 16.35
N ASN A 39 4.05 -8.44 16.49
CA ASN A 39 3.18 -9.50 15.98
C ASN A 39 1.86 -9.66 16.74
N THR A 40 1.79 -9.16 17.98
CA THR A 40 0.54 -9.18 18.75
C THR A 40 -0.25 -7.88 18.60
N ALA A 41 0.43 -6.78 18.34
CA ALA A 41 -0.20 -5.47 18.17
C ALA A 41 -0.66 -5.23 16.73
N MET A 42 0.11 -5.66 15.74
CA MET A 42 -0.10 -5.36 14.33
C MET A 42 -0.42 -6.61 13.51
N THR A 43 -1.29 -6.44 12.53
CA THR A 43 -1.46 -7.43 11.45
C THR A 43 -0.99 -6.79 10.16
N PHE A 44 0.07 -7.35 9.57
CA PHE A 44 0.68 -6.83 8.36
C PHE A 44 0.11 -7.50 7.12
N TYR A 45 -0.33 -6.70 6.16
CA TYR A 45 -0.77 -7.13 4.84
C TYR A 45 0.02 -6.42 3.77
N GLY A 46 0.47 -7.16 2.75
CA GLY A 46 1.19 -6.59 1.61
C GLY A 46 0.69 -7.10 0.27
N GLN A 47 0.66 -6.22 -0.71
CA GLN A 47 0.48 -6.58 -2.11
C GLN A 47 1.73 -6.20 -2.90
N GLU A 48 2.21 -7.11 -3.74
CA GLU A 48 3.37 -6.87 -4.61
C GLU A 48 3.18 -7.62 -5.94
N LYS A 49 3.21 -6.88 -7.04
CA LYS A 49 3.02 -7.47 -8.37
C LYS A 49 4.14 -8.44 -8.76
N VAL A 50 5.38 -8.16 -8.32
CA VAL A 50 6.57 -8.93 -8.70
C VAL A 50 6.85 -10.01 -7.65
N ASP A 51 6.70 -11.28 -8.01
CA ASP A 51 6.89 -12.43 -7.11
C ASP A 51 8.26 -12.44 -6.41
N TYR A 52 9.31 -12.03 -7.12
CA TYR A 52 10.65 -11.96 -6.53
C TYR A 52 10.70 -10.96 -5.36
N ASN A 53 10.11 -9.78 -5.53
CA ASN A 53 10.04 -8.78 -4.47
C ASN A 53 9.22 -9.25 -3.28
N ALA A 54 8.10 -9.94 -3.52
CA ALA A 54 7.28 -10.50 -2.46
C ALA A 54 8.04 -11.56 -1.64
N LYS A 55 8.86 -12.39 -2.29
CA LYS A 55 9.76 -13.33 -1.60
C LYS A 55 10.78 -12.60 -0.75
N LEU A 56 11.39 -11.53 -1.28
CA LEU A 56 12.31 -10.67 -0.51
C LEU A 56 11.60 -10.03 0.68
N CYS A 57 10.36 -9.59 0.52
CA CYS A 57 9.53 -9.05 1.60
C CYS A 57 9.38 -10.08 2.74
N LEU A 58 8.95 -11.29 2.40
CA LEU A 58 8.79 -12.37 3.39
C LEU A 58 10.10 -12.73 4.10
N MET A 59 11.20 -12.80 3.35
CA MET A 59 12.53 -13.05 3.93
C MET A 59 12.95 -11.91 4.87
N ASN A 60 12.77 -10.67 4.45
CA ASN A 60 13.10 -9.49 5.25
C ASN A 60 12.28 -9.46 6.55
N MET A 61 10.98 -9.67 6.45
CA MET A 61 10.11 -9.78 7.62
C MET A 61 10.54 -10.90 8.57
N ALA A 62 10.85 -12.09 8.03
CA ALA A 62 11.30 -13.23 8.83
C ALA A 62 12.61 -12.96 9.58
N VAL A 63 13.60 -12.33 8.95
CA VAL A 63 14.86 -11.92 9.58
C VAL A 63 14.64 -10.97 10.76
N HIS A 64 13.61 -10.11 10.67
CA HIS A 64 13.23 -9.17 11.74
C HIS A 64 12.18 -9.75 12.70
N GLY A 65 11.89 -11.06 12.60
CA GLY A 65 10.94 -11.74 13.49
C GLY A 65 9.48 -11.30 13.31
N LEU A 66 9.13 -10.77 12.14
CA LEU A 66 7.77 -10.31 11.82
C LEU A 66 7.00 -11.35 11.01
N ASN A 67 5.71 -11.45 11.28
CA ASN A 67 4.75 -12.22 10.49
C ASN A 67 3.91 -11.29 9.62
N GLY A 68 3.63 -11.70 8.38
CA GLY A 68 2.77 -10.90 7.48
C GLY A 68 2.11 -11.76 6.41
N ASN A 69 1.00 -11.25 5.91
CA ASN A 69 0.24 -11.84 4.83
C ASN A 69 0.61 -11.10 3.54
N ILE A 70 1.47 -11.68 2.71
CA ILE A 70 1.93 -11.07 1.46
C ILE A 70 1.32 -11.82 0.28
N ARG A 71 0.63 -11.10 -0.59
CA ARG A 71 0.14 -11.59 -1.87
C ARG A 71 1.01 -11.07 -3.00
N SER A 72 1.20 -11.90 -4.03
CA SER A 72 2.03 -11.54 -5.17
C SER A 72 1.42 -11.94 -6.52
N GLY A 73 2.03 -11.47 -7.59
CA GLY A 73 1.61 -11.75 -8.95
C GLY A 73 0.51 -10.79 -9.46
N ASP A 74 -0.11 -11.16 -10.58
CA ASP A 74 -1.11 -10.30 -11.23
C ASP A 74 -2.35 -10.07 -10.37
N ASP A 75 -2.76 -11.06 -9.57
CA ASP A 75 -3.88 -10.94 -8.64
C ASP A 75 -3.57 -9.98 -7.47
N ALA A 76 -2.31 -9.68 -7.23
CA ALA A 76 -1.87 -8.68 -6.26
C ALA A 76 -1.51 -7.33 -6.89
N ASN A 77 -1.84 -7.12 -8.17
CA ASN A 77 -1.70 -5.81 -8.79
C ASN A 77 -2.74 -4.84 -8.21
N THR A 78 -2.31 -3.95 -7.35
CA THR A 78 -3.17 -2.99 -6.64
C THR A 78 -3.97 -2.07 -7.57
N PHE A 79 -3.50 -1.80 -8.78
CA PHE A 79 -4.28 -1.00 -9.72
C PHE A 79 -5.63 -1.65 -10.06
N TYR A 80 -5.72 -2.99 -10.00
CA TYR A 80 -6.91 -3.73 -10.42
C TYR A 80 -7.53 -4.58 -9.31
N ASN A 81 -6.77 -4.93 -8.25
CA ASN A 81 -7.21 -5.91 -7.28
C ASN A 81 -7.01 -5.44 -5.82
N ASP A 82 -7.96 -5.81 -4.97
CA ASP A 82 -7.81 -5.84 -3.52
C ASP A 82 -7.60 -7.31 -3.10
N ALA A 83 -6.36 -7.77 -3.11
CA ALA A 83 -6.01 -9.17 -2.91
C ALA A 83 -6.32 -9.71 -1.50
N HIS A 84 -6.60 -8.82 -0.56
CA HIS A 84 -6.89 -9.16 0.83
C HIS A 84 -8.31 -8.82 1.28
N ASN A 85 -9.12 -8.20 0.41
CA ASN A 85 -10.47 -7.70 0.71
C ASN A 85 -10.48 -6.73 1.91
N LEU A 86 -9.58 -5.74 1.89
CA LEU A 86 -9.36 -4.82 3.00
C LEU A 86 -9.90 -3.40 2.78
N VAL A 87 -10.67 -3.17 1.74
CA VAL A 87 -11.31 -1.86 1.52
C VAL A 87 -12.10 -1.44 2.76
N GLY A 88 -11.81 -0.25 3.30
CA GLY A 88 -12.44 0.32 4.49
C GLY A 88 -12.06 -0.34 5.82
N GLN A 89 -11.02 -1.18 5.87
CA GLN A 89 -10.69 -1.96 7.07
C GLN A 89 -9.34 -1.64 7.72
N CYS A 90 -8.48 -0.87 7.03
CA CYS A 90 -7.12 -0.62 7.52
C CYS A 90 -7.07 0.49 8.56
N ASP A 91 -6.35 0.24 9.66
CA ASP A 91 -5.96 1.27 10.63
C ASP A 91 -4.88 2.17 10.04
N TYR A 92 -3.98 1.55 9.27
CA TYR A 92 -2.84 2.22 8.66
C TYR A 92 -2.63 1.74 7.23
N VAL A 93 -2.37 2.69 6.33
CA VAL A 93 -1.84 2.41 5.00
C VAL A 93 -0.50 3.13 4.90
N MET A 94 0.59 2.40 4.74
CA MET A 94 1.92 3.00 4.61
C MET A 94 2.65 2.41 3.42
N ALA A 95 3.08 3.26 2.48
CA ALA A 95 3.67 2.83 1.24
C ALA A 95 4.75 3.77 0.70
N ASN A 96 5.65 3.18 -0.07
CA ASN A 96 6.51 3.88 -1.01
C ASN A 96 6.25 3.30 -2.40
N PRO A 97 5.14 3.67 -3.06
CA PRO A 97 4.71 3.05 -4.30
C PRO A 97 5.64 3.43 -5.46
N PRO A 98 5.66 2.64 -6.55
CA PRO A 98 6.39 3.02 -7.75
C PRO A 98 5.77 4.28 -8.36
N PHE A 99 6.62 5.22 -8.78
CA PHE A 99 6.21 6.47 -9.42
C PHE A 99 6.15 6.31 -10.93
N ASN A 100 5.32 7.14 -11.56
CA ASN A 100 5.21 7.25 -13.02
C ASN A 100 4.97 5.89 -13.71
N VAL A 101 4.07 5.11 -13.14
CA VAL A 101 3.68 3.84 -13.78
C VAL A 101 2.83 4.16 -15.01
N ASP A 102 3.30 3.66 -16.16
CA ASP A 102 2.63 3.86 -17.44
C ASP A 102 1.60 2.75 -17.73
N LEU A 103 0.70 3.04 -18.69
CA LEU A 103 -0.23 2.08 -19.28
C LEU A 103 -1.23 1.45 -18.30
N VAL A 104 -1.57 2.14 -17.21
CA VAL A 104 -2.65 1.67 -16.33
C VAL A 104 -3.98 1.80 -17.05
N ASN A 105 -4.62 0.65 -17.29
CA ASN A 105 -5.89 0.58 -18.00
C ASN A 105 -7.01 1.23 -17.17
N ALA A 106 -7.65 2.25 -17.74
CA ALA A 106 -8.64 3.06 -17.03
C ALA A 106 -9.93 2.26 -16.74
N GLU A 107 -10.39 1.44 -17.67
CA GLU A 107 -11.61 0.65 -17.50
C GLU A 107 -11.45 -0.39 -16.39
N ASN A 108 -10.34 -1.12 -16.39
CA ASN A 108 -10.07 -2.11 -15.35
C ASN A 108 -9.93 -1.48 -13.96
N ALA A 109 -9.25 -0.33 -13.87
CA ALA A 109 -9.11 0.38 -12.60
C ALA A 109 -10.45 0.96 -12.11
N GLN A 110 -11.31 1.44 -13.00
CA GLN A 110 -12.66 1.89 -12.66
C GLN A 110 -13.54 0.73 -12.16
N ASN A 111 -13.49 -0.41 -12.86
CA ASN A 111 -14.23 -1.62 -12.48
C ASN A 111 -13.80 -2.17 -11.12
N ALA A 112 -12.55 -1.93 -10.71
CA ALA A 112 -12.07 -2.26 -9.37
C ALA A 112 -12.72 -1.43 -8.23
N GLY A 113 -13.42 -0.33 -8.56
CA GLY A 113 -14.36 0.37 -7.65
C GLY A 113 -13.73 1.18 -6.51
N ARG A 114 -12.42 1.48 -6.55
CA ARG A 114 -11.69 2.13 -5.46
C ARG A 114 -11.24 3.56 -5.76
N LEU A 115 -11.99 4.29 -6.60
CA LEU A 115 -11.63 5.63 -7.08
C LEU A 115 -12.61 6.70 -6.55
N SER A 116 -12.86 6.69 -5.25
CA SER A 116 -13.85 7.55 -4.59
C SER A 116 -13.49 9.04 -4.57
N LEU A 117 -12.22 9.40 -4.71
CA LEU A 117 -11.76 10.80 -4.73
C LEU A 117 -11.80 11.41 -6.13
N GLY A 118 -12.36 10.71 -7.10
CA GLY A 118 -12.43 11.12 -8.50
C GLY A 118 -11.39 10.44 -9.39
N LEU A 119 -11.52 10.68 -10.68
CA LEU A 119 -10.68 10.08 -11.71
C LEU A 119 -9.61 11.06 -12.18
N PRO A 120 -8.36 10.63 -12.31
CA PRO A 120 -7.37 11.38 -13.06
C PRO A 120 -7.74 11.42 -14.55
N GLY A 121 -7.14 12.33 -15.30
CA GLY A 121 -7.38 12.44 -16.74
C GLY A 121 -7.07 11.13 -17.48
N ILE A 122 -7.94 10.78 -18.41
CA ILE A 122 -7.79 9.58 -19.26
C ILE A 122 -7.40 10.05 -20.66
N ASN A 123 -6.37 9.45 -21.24
CA ASN A 123 -5.91 9.75 -22.58
C ASN A 123 -6.72 8.99 -23.67
N LYS A 124 -6.40 9.26 -24.95
CA LYS A 124 -7.08 8.63 -26.10
C LYS A 124 -6.94 7.10 -26.14
N ASP A 125 -5.88 6.57 -25.52
CA ASP A 125 -5.59 5.13 -25.48
C ASP A 125 -6.28 4.42 -24.31
N LYS A 126 -7.20 5.12 -23.61
CA LYS A 126 -7.95 4.62 -22.44
C LYS A 126 -7.05 4.23 -21.24
N VAL A 127 -5.92 4.88 -21.10
CA VAL A 127 -5.05 4.77 -19.93
C VAL A 127 -5.03 6.10 -19.17
N PHE A 128 -4.75 6.02 -17.86
CA PHE A 128 -4.63 7.22 -17.06
C PHE A 128 -3.40 8.04 -17.42
N SER A 129 -3.58 9.35 -17.56
CA SER A 129 -2.48 10.28 -17.85
C SER A 129 -1.51 10.46 -16.67
N ASN A 130 -2.00 10.25 -15.45
CA ASN A 130 -1.19 10.31 -14.23
C ASN A 130 -1.60 9.20 -13.26
N ALA A 131 -0.92 8.04 -13.35
CA ALA A 131 -1.17 6.92 -12.46
C ALA A 131 -0.74 7.19 -11.00
N ASN A 132 0.10 8.20 -10.74
CA ASN A 132 0.48 8.58 -9.39
C ASN A 132 -0.73 8.97 -8.54
N TYR A 133 -1.72 9.66 -9.14
CA TYR A 133 -2.95 10.05 -8.46
C TYR A 133 -3.81 8.85 -8.03
N LEU A 134 -3.74 7.73 -8.73
CA LEU A 134 -4.48 6.51 -8.37
C LEU A 134 -4.06 5.99 -7.00
N TRP A 135 -2.77 6.10 -6.65
CA TRP A 135 -2.29 5.67 -5.35
C TRP A 135 -3.00 6.38 -4.20
N ILE A 136 -3.27 7.69 -4.34
CA ILE A 136 -3.99 8.47 -3.31
C ILE A 136 -5.40 7.91 -3.13
N ASN A 137 -6.11 7.61 -4.23
CA ASN A 137 -7.42 6.97 -4.19
C ASN A 137 -7.38 5.61 -3.47
N TYR A 138 -6.41 4.77 -3.81
CA TYR A 138 -6.29 3.44 -3.20
C TYR A 138 -5.96 3.53 -1.72
N PHE A 139 -5.03 4.37 -1.32
CA PHE A 139 -4.70 4.55 0.10
C PHE A 139 -5.93 5.00 0.89
N TYR A 140 -6.67 5.97 0.37
CA TYR A 140 -7.91 6.42 0.99
C TYR A 140 -8.97 5.31 1.06
N SER A 141 -9.15 4.54 -0.01
CA SER A 141 -10.18 3.51 -0.08
C SER A 141 -9.99 2.37 0.94
N TYR A 142 -8.75 2.07 1.31
CA TYR A 142 -8.43 1.04 2.29
C TYR A 142 -8.63 1.48 3.74
N LEU A 143 -8.60 2.79 4.01
CA LEU A 143 -8.71 3.30 5.37
C LEU A 143 -10.11 3.12 5.94
N LYS A 144 -10.20 2.70 7.18
CA LYS A 144 -11.40 2.87 7.98
C LYS A 144 -11.56 4.33 8.43
N GLU A 145 -12.70 4.70 9.01
CA GLU A 145 -13.08 6.08 9.35
C GLU A 145 -12.00 6.87 10.10
N ASN A 146 -11.29 6.22 11.03
CA ASN A 146 -10.22 6.85 11.82
C ASN A 146 -8.82 6.36 11.44
N GLY A 147 -8.70 5.75 10.26
CA GLY A 147 -7.42 5.25 9.74
C GLY A 147 -6.50 6.38 9.28
N ARG A 148 -5.21 6.07 9.20
CA ARG A 148 -4.16 7.02 8.78
C ARG A 148 -3.36 6.47 7.62
N ALA A 149 -3.09 7.31 6.61
CA ALA A 149 -2.18 6.97 5.53
C ALA A 149 -0.90 7.81 5.60
N GLY A 150 0.23 7.14 5.36
CA GLY A 150 1.53 7.79 5.20
C GLY A 150 2.29 7.21 4.02
N PHE A 151 2.67 8.04 3.06
CA PHE A 151 3.30 7.57 1.83
C PHE A 151 4.30 8.58 1.27
N VAL A 152 5.21 8.09 0.44
CA VAL A 152 6.08 8.92 -0.40
C VAL A 152 5.41 9.05 -1.76
N MET A 153 5.42 10.25 -2.33
CA MET A 153 4.88 10.51 -3.65
C MET A 153 5.81 11.43 -4.43
N ALA A 154 5.87 11.25 -5.75
CA ALA A 154 6.55 12.20 -6.61
C ALA A 154 5.83 13.55 -6.60
N ALA A 155 6.56 14.67 -6.68
CA ALA A 155 5.96 16.00 -6.73
C ALA A 155 4.98 16.15 -7.91
N SER A 156 5.27 15.49 -9.04
CA SER A 156 4.38 15.45 -10.21
C SER A 156 3.01 14.80 -9.96
N ALA A 157 2.79 14.16 -8.82
CA ALA A 157 1.46 13.65 -8.45
C ALA A 157 0.46 14.76 -8.12
N THR A 158 0.95 15.97 -7.80
CA THR A 158 0.15 17.15 -7.44
C THR A 158 0.12 18.21 -8.53
N ASP A 159 0.92 18.03 -9.59
CA ASP A 159 0.94 18.93 -10.73
C ASP A 159 -0.21 18.53 -11.68
N SER A 160 -1.19 19.39 -11.79
CA SER A 160 -2.36 19.27 -12.68
C SER A 160 -2.12 19.93 -14.02
#